data_9f1f138caacc5c1ecb3309343acf4c79
#
_entry.id   9f1f138caacc5c1ecb3309343acf4c79
#
_cell.length_a   1.000
_cell.length_b   1.000
_cell.length_c   1.000
_cell.angle_alpha   90.00
_cell.angle_beta   90.00
_cell.angle_gamma   90.00
#
_symmetry.space_group_name_H-M   'P 1'
#
loop_
_entity.id
_entity.type
_entity.pdbx_description
1 polymer ?
#
loop_
_entity_poly.entity_id
_entity_poly.type
_entity_poly.pdbx_seq_one_letter_code
_entity_poly.pdbx_strand_id
1 'polypeptide(L)'
;MIISNCRRIVGGTGEGKTLVTMQPINFLAMVNARTGTITDPLHELHDKSLKGSVLILPYAIGSSVGAYAIYSMKEYGNAPSAVVCSKVDITTASGCALAEIPVVDLPDGTPISILKQGLKARVEADAKRIVVGFS
;
A
#
# COMPACT_ATOMS: atom_id res chain seq x y z
N MET A 1 -5.55 -17.11 5.85
CA MET A 1 -6.78 -16.30 5.69
C MET A 1 -6.86 -15.76 4.28
N ILE A 2 -8.03 -15.76 3.70
CA ILE A 2 -8.27 -15.17 2.37
C ILE A 2 -9.36 -14.11 2.52
N ILE A 3 -9.07 -12.89 2.03
CA ILE A 3 -10.07 -11.83 1.94
C ILE A 3 -10.47 -11.74 0.48
N SER A 4 -11.72 -12.12 0.17
CA SER A 4 -12.29 -12.11 -1.18
C SER A 4 -13.14 -10.86 -1.41
N ASN A 5 -13.59 -10.66 -2.65
CA ASN A 5 -14.45 -9.55 -3.04
C ASN A 5 -13.84 -8.17 -2.82
N CYS A 6 -12.51 -8.09 -2.90
CA CYS A 6 -11.82 -6.82 -2.97
C CYS A 6 -12.15 -6.11 -4.29
N ARG A 7 -12.02 -4.78 -4.33
CA ARG A 7 -12.14 -4.04 -5.57
C ARG A 7 -10.77 -3.92 -6.23
N ARG A 8 -10.64 -4.34 -7.48
CA ARG A 8 -9.42 -4.18 -8.25
C ARG A 8 -9.26 -2.72 -8.68
N ILE A 9 -8.16 -2.11 -8.28
CA ILE A 9 -7.82 -0.73 -8.67
C ILE A 9 -6.71 -0.73 -9.70
N VAL A 10 -5.60 -1.42 -9.40
CA VAL A 10 -4.49 -1.64 -10.33
C VAL A 10 -4.22 -3.14 -10.35
N GLY A 11 -4.18 -3.72 -11.54
CA GLY A 11 -3.98 -5.17 -11.72
C GLY A 11 -2.58 -5.64 -11.35
N GLY A 12 -2.45 -6.96 -11.29
CA GLY A 12 -1.19 -7.62 -10.98
C GLY A 12 -1.20 -8.34 -9.66
N THR A 13 -0.05 -8.89 -9.30
CA THR A 13 0.16 -9.64 -8.07
C THR A 13 1.41 -9.12 -7.37
N GLY A 14 1.31 -8.87 -6.07
CA GLY A 14 2.44 -8.45 -5.25
C GLY A 14 2.45 -9.18 -3.92
N GLU A 15 3.64 -9.53 -3.46
CA GLU A 15 3.81 -10.33 -2.25
C GLU A 15 4.87 -9.70 -1.35
N GLY A 16 4.64 -9.76 -0.05
CA GLY A 16 5.56 -9.25 0.96
C GLY A 16 4.96 -9.35 2.35
N LYS A 17 5.68 -8.81 3.33
CA LYS A 17 5.14 -8.72 4.70
C LYS A 17 4.18 -7.55 4.79
N THR A 18 3.10 -7.73 5.52
CA THR A 18 2.15 -6.65 5.78
C THR A 18 2.79 -5.54 6.59
N LEU A 19 2.55 -4.31 6.15
CA LEU A 19 2.88 -3.10 6.88
C LEU A 19 1.59 -2.30 7.01
N VAL A 20 1.00 -2.32 8.20
CA VAL A 20 -0.36 -1.83 8.45
C VAL A 20 -0.32 -0.52 9.21
N THR A 21 -1.09 0.45 8.75
CA THR A 21 -1.31 1.70 9.48
C THR A 21 -2.78 2.07 9.47
N MET A 22 -3.25 2.65 10.58
CA MET A 22 -4.58 3.24 10.67
C MET A 22 -4.57 4.72 10.30
N GLN A 23 -3.38 5.27 10.02
CA GLN A 23 -3.20 6.69 9.68
C GLN A 23 -3.01 6.85 8.17
N PRO A 24 -3.60 7.90 7.57
CA PRO A 24 -3.32 8.20 6.17
C PRO A 24 -1.85 8.59 5.96
N ILE A 25 -1.38 8.44 4.73
CA ILE A 25 -0.01 8.78 4.35
C ILE A 25 -0.05 9.87 3.28
N ASN A 26 0.73 10.93 3.49
CA ASN A 26 1.08 11.88 2.44
C ASN A 26 2.42 11.43 1.85
N PHE A 27 2.40 10.80 0.69
CA PHE A 27 3.61 10.20 0.12
C PHE A 27 4.69 11.23 -0.21
N LEU A 28 4.32 12.45 -0.62
CA LEU A 28 5.29 13.48 -0.89
C LEU A 28 5.94 14.00 0.39
N ALA A 29 5.12 14.29 1.40
CA ALA A 29 5.60 14.95 2.63
C ALA A 29 6.21 13.99 3.65
N MET A 30 5.75 12.74 3.68
CA MET A 30 6.08 11.80 4.78
C MET A 30 7.03 10.68 4.38
N VAL A 31 7.36 10.53 3.09
CA VAL A 31 8.19 9.42 2.61
C VAL A 31 9.40 9.96 1.88
N ASN A 32 10.58 9.40 2.18
CA ASN A 32 11.77 9.63 1.40
C ASN A 32 11.81 8.58 0.27
N ALA A 33 11.58 9.02 -0.96
CA ALA A 33 11.51 8.09 -2.12
C ALA A 33 12.83 7.36 -2.36
N ARG A 34 13.97 7.98 -2.05
CA ARG A 34 15.29 7.38 -2.25
C ARG A 34 15.57 6.21 -1.33
N THR A 35 14.94 6.19 -0.15
CA THR A 35 15.14 5.13 0.85
C THR A 35 13.89 4.28 1.05
N GLY A 36 12.72 4.77 0.65
CA GLY A 36 11.44 4.11 0.89
C GLY A 36 10.96 4.22 2.34
N THR A 37 11.55 5.10 3.14
CA THR A 37 11.32 5.17 4.58
C THR A 37 10.33 6.28 4.92
N ILE A 38 9.45 6.02 5.89
CA ILE A 38 8.56 7.05 6.47
C ILE A 38 9.41 7.95 7.36
N THR A 39 9.48 9.22 7.01
CA THR A 39 10.34 10.20 7.71
C THR A 39 9.60 11.09 8.69
N ASP A 40 8.26 11.14 8.63
CA ASP A 40 7.46 11.94 9.55
C ASP A 40 7.52 11.34 10.96
N PRO A 41 8.11 12.05 11.95
CA PRO A 41 8.26 11.50 13.29
C PRO A 41 6.93 11.34 14.02
N LEU A 42 5.85 11.95 13.54
CA LEU A 42 4.52 11.87 14.14
C LEU A 42 3.69 10.72 13.58
N HIS A 43 4.17 10.07 12.51
CA HIS A 43 3.46 8.95 11.92
C HIS A 43 3.80 7.65 12.65
N GLU A 44 2.83 6.77 12.87
CA GLU A 44 3.05 5.50 13.58
C GLU A 44 4.02 4.56 12.87
N LEU A 45 4.23 4.74 11.55
CA LEU A 45 5.22 3.98 10.78
C LEU A 45 6.57 4.69 10.66
N HIS A 46 6.84 5.68 11.50
CA HIS A 46 8.12 6.41 11.47
C HIS A 46 9.30 5.44 11.48
N ASP A 47 10.27 5.70 10.61
CA ASP A 47 11.46 4.89 10.38
C ASP A 47 11.22 3.51 9.75
N LYS A 48 9.98 3.15 9.43
CA LYS A 48 9.70 1.91 8.72
C LYS A 48 9.94 2.08 7.23
N SER A 49 10.47 1.04 6.59
CA SER A 49 10.64 1.00 5.14
C SER A 49 9.41 0.41 4.48
N LEU A 50 8.95 1.06 3.40
CA LEU A 50 7.85 0.54 2.57
C LEU A 50 8.34 -0.51 1.56
N LYS A 51 9.66 -0.61 1.36
CA LYS A 51 10.25 -1.44 0.32
C LYS A 51 9.81 -2.90 0.44
N GLY A 52 9.23 -3.40 -0.63
CA GLY A 52 8.83 -4.80 -0.75
C GLY A 52 7.67 -5.23 0.14
N SER A 53 7.06 -4.29 0.87
CA SER A 53 5.94 -4.60 1.76
C SER A 53 4.62 -4.72 1.00
N VAL A 54 3.64 -5.35 1.64
CA VAL A 54 2.23 -5.15 1.30
C VAL A 54 1.73 -4.05 2.23
N LEU A 55 1.66 -2.83 1.70
CA LEU A 55 1.29 -1.64 2.47
C LEU A 55 -0.22 -1.56 2.59
N ILE A 56 -0.70 -1.46 3.83
CA ILE A 56 -2.13 -1.42 4.15
C ILE A 56 -2.40 -0.14 4.91
N LEU A 57 -3.21 0.74 4.32
CA LEU A 57 -3.52 2.06 4.87
C LEU A 57 -4.95 2.46 4.53
N PRO A 58 -5.56 3.42 5.25
CA PRO A 58 -6.92 3.83 4.94
C PRO A 58 -7.01 4.51 3.57
N TYR A 59 -6.17 5.48 3.31
CA TYR A 59 -6.07 6.25 2.05
C TYR A 59 -4.83 7.16 2.12
N ALA A 60 -4.42 7.70 0.97
CA ALA A 60 -3.40 8.74 0.94
C ALA A 60 -4.04 10.14 1.02
N ILE A 61 -3.27 11.10 1.50
CA ILE A 61 -3.65 12.51 1.53
C ILE A 61 -2.62 13.33 0.75
N GLY A 62 -2.98 14.55 0.39
CA GLY A 62 -2.11 15.45 -0.34
C GLY A 62 -2.58 15.68 -1.77
N SER A 63 -1.73 16.32 -2.56
CA SER A 63 -2.03 16.68 -3.95
C SER A 63 -1.64 15.56 -4.91
N SER A 64 -1.94 15.76 -6.20
CA SER A 64 -1.54 14.85 -7.28
C SER A 64 -0.02 14.67 -7.40
N VAL A 65 0.77 15.58 -6.82
CA VAL A 65 2.23 15.42 -6.76
C VAL A 65 2.62 14.17 -5.96
N GLY A 66 1.79 13.72 -5.03
CA GLY A 66 2.00 12.46 -4.31
C GLY A 66 2.06 11.24 -5.23
N ALA A 67 1.39 11.28 -6.38
CA ALA A 67 1.48 10.21 -7.38
C ALA A 67 2.90 10.08 -7.93
N TYR A 68 3.57 11.20 -8.16
CA TYR A 68 4.96 11.19 -8.60
C TYR A 68 5.91 10.70 -7.51
N ALA A 69 5.59 10.96 -6.25
CA ALA A 69 6.37 10.43 -5.14
C ALA A 69 6.33 8.90 -5.10
N ILE A 70 5.16 8.30 -5.35
CA ILE A 70 5.01 6.85 -5.46
C ILE A 70 5.83 6.32 -6.64
N TYR A 71 5.73 6.97 -7.79
CA TYR A 71 6.49 6.59 -8.97
C TYR A 71 8.00 6.67 -8.71
N SER A 72 8.46 7.72 -8.04
CA SER A 72 9.87 7.88 -7.68
C SER A 72 10.38 6.76 -6.78
N MET A 73 9.57 6.33 -5.79
CA MET A 73 9.94 5.18 -4.96
C MET A 73 10.17 3.94 -5.82
N LYS A 74 9.31 3.70 -6.80
CA LYS A 74 9.44 2.55 -7.71
C LYS A 74 10.74 2.65 -8.52
N GLU A 75 11.05 3.81 -9.05
CA GLU A 75 12.27 4.05 -9.82
C GLU A 75 13.54 3.80 -8.98
N TYR A 76 13.52 4.15 -7.71
CA TYR A 76 14.63 3.87 -6.79
C TYR A 76 14.65 2.43 -6.28
N GLY A 77 13.65 1.60 -6.63
CA GLY A 77 13.56 0.23 -6.17
C GLY A 77 13.07 0.08 -4.73
N ASN A 78 12.40 1.08 -4.18
CA ASN A 78 12.02 1.13 -2.77
C ASN A 78 10.51 1.17 -2.53
N ALA A 79 9.72 0.88 -3.56
CA ALA A 79 8.27 0.89 -3.45
C ALA A 79 7.72 -0.36 -2.77
N PRO A 80 6.50 -0.28 -2.22
CA PRO A 80 5.81 -1.50 -1.78
C PRO A 80 5.54 -2.44 -2.95
N SER A 81 5.40 -3.72 -2.65
CA SER A 81 5.05 -4.74 -3.65
C SER A 81 3.59 -4.67 -4.05
N ALA A 82 2.73 -4.23 -3.15
CA ALA A 82 1.31 -4.03 -3.37
C ALA A 82 0.76 -3.07 -2.32
N VAL A 83 -0.40 -2.48 -2.61
CA VAL A 83 -1.08 -1.56 -1.69
C VAL A 83 -2.52 -2.01 -1.50
N VAL A 84 -2.99 -1.98 -0.25
CA VAL A 84 -4.37 -2.25 0.13
C VAL A 84 -4.91 -1.04 0.86
N CYS A 85 -6.05 -0.52 0.42
CA CYS A 85 -6.71 0.61 1.06
C CYS A 85 -8.07 0.23 1.59
N SER A 86 -8.55 0.94 2.61
CA SER A 86 -9.98 0.88 2.98
C SER A 86 -10.83 1.36 1.81
N LYS A 87 -10.44 2.51 1.27
CA LYS A 87 -11.02 3.06 0.03
C LYS A 87 -9.93 3.88 -0.66
N VAL A 88 -9.57 3.49 -1.89
CA VAL A 88 -8.48 4.15 -2.58
C VAL A 88 -8.84 5.59 -2.96
N ASP A 89 -7.87 6.47 -2.81
CA ASP A 89 -7.90 7.84 -3.30
C ASP A 89 -7.26 7.93 -4.68
N ILE A 90 -7.48 9.07 -5.36
CA ILE A 90 -6.98 9.27 -6.72
C ILE A 90 -5.45 9.30 -6.78
N THR A 91 -4.79 9.81 -5.75
CA THR A 91 -3.32 9.87 -5.68
C THR A 91 -2.70 8.48 -5.67
N THR A 92 -3.21 7.60 -4.79
CA THR A 92 -2.75 6.21 -4.72
C THR A 92 -3.05 5.46 -6.02
N ALA A 93 -4.26 5.61 -6.54
CA ALA A 93 -4.65 4.95 -7.79
C ALA A 93 -3.76 5.38 -8.96
N SER A 94 -3.55 6.68 -9.13
CA SER A 94 -2.74 7.23 -10.22
C SER A 94 -1.26 6.86 -10.09
N GLY A 95 -0.71 7.03 -8.89
CA GLY A 95 0.70 6.74 -8.63
C GLY A 95 1.03 5.27 -8.79
N CYS A 96 0.20 4.42 -8.26
CA CYS A 96 0.41 2.97 -8.37
C CYS A 96 0.15 2.45 -9.79
N ALA A 97 -0.78 3.06 -10.52
CA ALA A 97 -0.98 2.71 -11.93
C ALA A 97 0.27 3.04 -12.75
N LEU A 98 0.84 4.24 -12.57
CA LEU A 98 2.08 4.64 -13.24
C LEU A 98 3.26 3.75 -12.85
N ALA A 99 3.34 3.38 -11.59
CA ALA A 99 4.43 2.58 -11.05
C ALA A 99 4.22 1.07 -11.23
N GLU A 100 3.08 0.65 -11.78
CA GLU A 100 2.72 -0.75 -11.95
C GLU A 100 2.73 -1.53 -10.63
N ILE A 101 2.20 -0.90 -9.58
CA ILE A 101 2.04 -1.52 -8.26
C ILE A 101 0.59 -2.01 -8.12
N PRO A 102 0.34 -3.30 -7.83
CA PRO A 102 -1.02 -3.80 -7.64
C PRO A 102 -1.72 -3.11 -6.46
N VAL A 103 -2.99 -2.75 -6.64
CA VAL A 103 -3.79 -2.09 -5.61
C VAL A 103 -5.19 -2.69 -5.57
N VAL A 104 -5.67 -2.97 -4.38
CA VAL A 104 -7.07 -3.33 -4.14
C VAL A 104 -7.64 -2.52 -2.99
N ASP A 105 -8.96 -2.32 -3.01
CA ASP A 105 -9.73 -1.85 -1.86
C ASP A 105 -10.26 -3.05 -1.10
N LEU A 106 -10.37 -2.91 0.22
CA LEU A 106 -11.06 -3.88 1.05
C LEU A 106 -12.56 -3.86 0.74
N PRO A 107 -13.25 -5.02 0.87
CA PRO A 107 -14.71 -5.05 0.75
C PRO A 107 -15.36 -4.12 1.78
N ASP A 108 -16.51 -3.55 1.43
CA ASP A 108 -17.28 -2.72 2.34
C ASP A 108 -17.51 -3.43 3.66
N GLY A 109 -17.32 -2.72 4.77
CA GLY A 109 -17.49 -3.27 6.10
C GLY A 109 -16.32 -4.09 6.64
N THR A 110 -15.25 -4.27 5.86
CA THR A 110 -14.05 -4.95 6.31
C THR A 110 -13.05 -3.95 6.87
N PRO A 111 -12.78 -3.95 8.18
CA PRO A 111 -11.84 -2.99 8.75
C PRO A 111 -10.39 -3.38 8.49
N ILE A 112 -9.52 -2.38 8.38
CA ILE A 112 -8.08 -2.58 8.24
C ILE A 112 -7.52 -3.45 9.37
N SER A 113 -8.08 -3.32 10.57
CA SER A 113 -7.61 -4.03 11.76
C SER A 113 -7.70 -5.57 11.66
N ILE A 114 -8.42 -6.09 10.66
CA ILE A 114 -8.42 -7.54 10.41
C ILE A 114 -7.06 -8.01 9.90
N LEU A 115 -6.27 -7.11 9.30
CA LEU A 115 -4.94 -7.40 8.79
C LEU A 115 -3.91 -7.04 9.85
N LYS A 116 -3.12 -8.03 10.28
CA LYS A 116 -2.12 -7.87 11.32
C LYS A 116 -0.74 -7.53 10.74
N GLN A 117 0.09 -6.90 11.57
CA GLN A 117 1.44 -6.48 11.21
C GLN A 117 2.36 -7.68 10.98
N GLY A 118 3.25 -7.59 9.98
CA GLY A 118 4.35 -8.51 9.82
C GLY A 118 4.01 -9.90 9.28
N LEU A 119 2.81 -10.09 8.77
CA LEU A 119 2.39 -11.37 8.18
C LEU A 119 2.75 -11.42 6.70
N LYS A 120 3.12 -12.60 6.21
CA LYS A 120 3.31 -12.79 4.77
C LYS A 120 1.96 -12.68 4.07
N ALA A 121 1.88 -11.83 3.05
CA ALA A 121 0.65 -11.58 2.30
C ALA A 121 0.92 -11.49 0.82
N ARG A 122 -0.07 -11.87 0.02
CA ARG A 122 -0.06 -11.74 -1.43
C ARG A 122 -1.36 -11.09 -1.88
N VAL A 123 -1.23 -9.97 -2.56
CA VAL A 123 -2.36 -9.29 -3.19
C VAL A 123 -2.49 -9.81 -4.61
N GLU A 124 -3.60 -10.46 -4.90
CA GLU A 124 -3.94 -10.96 -6.22
C GLU A 124 -5.06 -10.07 -6.78
N ALA A 125 -4.67 -8.90 -7.30
CA ALA A 125 -5.63 -7.86 -7.67
C ALA A 125 -6.59 -8.32 -8.77
N ASP A 126 -6.10 -9.07 -9.75
CA ASP A 126 -6.94 -9.55 -10.84
C ASP A 126 -7.96 -10.58 -10.37
N ALA A 127 -7.64 -11.33 -9.31
CA ALA A 127 -8.56 -12.26 -8.67
C ALA A 127 -9.38 -11.61 -7.55
N LYS A 128 -9.16 -10.32 -7.31
CA LYS A 128 -9.90 -9.51 -6.30
C LYS A 128 -9.81 -10.10 -4.90
N ARG A 129 -8.61 -10.55 -4.50
CA ARG A 129 -8.41 -11.17 -3.19
C ARG A 129 -7.03 -10.89 -2.60
N ILE A 130 -6.94 -11.08 -1.29
CA ILE A 130 -5.70 -11.01 -0.52
C ILE A 130 -5.55 -12.34 0.20
N VAL A 131 -4.38 -12.97 0.08
CA VAL A 131 -4.03 -14.19 0.79
C VAL A 131 -3.05 -13.82 1.89
N VAL A 132 -3.35 -14.16 3.14
CA VAL A 132 -2.58 -13.73 4.31
C VAL A 132 -2.20 -14.94 5.17
N GLY A 133 -0.96 -14.93 5.69
CA GLY A 133 -0.51 -15.92 6.64
C GLY A 133 -0.17 -17.27 6.03
N PHE A 134 0.22 -17.30 4.77
CA PHE A 134 0.70 -18.53 4.14
C PHE A 134 2.20 -18.72 4.38
N SER A 135 2.67 -19.92 4.22
CA SER A 135 4.09 -20.26 4.38
C SER A 135 4.84 -20.32 3.04
#